data_4fd6005e3fbe770d657440a031ef8d4c
#
_entry.id   4fd6005e3fbe770d657440a031ef8d4c
#
_cell.length_a   1.000
_cell.length_b   1.000
_cell.length_c   1.000
_cell.angle_alpha   90.00
_cell.angle_beta   90.00
_cell.angle_gamma   90.00
#
_symmetry.space_group_name_H-M   'P 1'
#
loop_
_entity.id
_entity.type
_entity.pdbx_description
1 polymer ?
#
loop_
_entity_poly.entity_id
_entity_poly.type
_entity_poly.pdbx_seq_one_letter_code
_entity_poly.pdbx_strand_id
1 'polypeptide(L)'
;KPFKTREGGVMRLQYLLESVNEEMLKKITENQKAKENLEISEEEAKETAKMIALAAIKYGDLSNQASKDYIFDIDRFTSFEGNTGPYILYTIVRIKSILNKYHSMGKDESGAVIEAAHSASEKNLMLALSGFGAMMENAYEETAPHKICSYIYELANAFNSFYHETKIMSEENEQIQKSYIRLLELTKSVLETCIDLLGFKAPERM
;
A
#
# COMPACT_ATOMS: atom_id res chain seq x y z
N LYS A 1 15.53 -23.70 -7.05
CA LYS A 1 16.87 -23.73 -7.69
C LYS A 1 17.18 -22.32 -8.18
N PRO A 2 18.42 -21.82 -8.03
CA PRO A 2 18.81 -20.54 -8.61
C PRO A 2 18.57 -20.55 -10.12
N PHE A 3 18.09 -19.42 -10.66
CA PHE A 3 17.92 -19.27 -12.11
C PHE A 3 19.30 -19.25 -12.79
N LYS A 4 19.60 -20.29 -13.54
CA LYS A 4 20.83 -20.35 -14.32
C LYS A 4 20.55 -20.01 -15.79
N THR A 5 20.94 -18.83 -16.21
CA THR A 5 20.73 -18.31 -17.58
C THR A 5 21.33 -19.21 -18.67
N ARG A 6 22.33 -20.02 -18.33
CA ARG A 6 23.05 -20.89 -19.28
C ARG A 6 22.37 -22.24 -19.54
N GLU A 7 21.42 -22.66 -18.71
CA GLU A 7 20.78 -23.99 -18.80
C GLU A 7 19.43 -23.98 -19.55
N GLY A 8 18.97 -22.81 -20.05
CA GLY A 8 17.64 -22.67 -20.65
C GLY A 8 16.53 -22.75 -19.57
N GLY A 9 15.38 -22.10 -19.80
CA GLY A 9 14.26 -22.12 -18.87
C GLY A 9 14.19 -20.93 -17.93
N VAL A 10 14.97 -19.87 -18.19
CA VAL A 10 14.82 -18.60 -17.48
C VAL A 10 13.58 -17.90 -18.01
N MET A 11 12.64 -17.61 -17.10
CA MET A 11 11.49 -16.78 -17.43
C MET A 11 11.96 -15.38 -17.81
N ARG A 12 11.60 -14.92 -19.03
CA ARG A 12 11.92 -13.58 -19.45
C ARG A 12 11.11 -12.58 -18.61
N LEU A 13 11.75 -11.48 -18.20
CA LEU A 13 11.09 -10.44 -17.41
C LEU A 13 9.80 -9.93 -18.06
N GLN A 14 9.80 -9.78 -19.40
CA GLN A 14 8.62 -9.36 -20.14
C GLN A 14 7.45 -10.36 -19.96
N TYR A 15 7.72 -11.65 -20.08
CA TYR A 15 6.70 -12.69 -19.88
C TYR A 15 6.15 -12.67 -18.45
N LEU A 16 7.02 -12.45 -17.46
CA LEU A 16 6.61 -12.31 -16.08
C LEU A 16 5.68 -11.12 -15.88
N LEU A 17 6.05 -9.94 -16.42
CA LEU A 17 5.24 -8.73 -16.34
C LEU A 17 3.87 -8.92 -17.01
N GLU A 18 3.83 -9.54 -18.18
CA GLU A 18 2.60 -9.85 -18.91
C GLU A 18 1.70 -10.81 -18.09
N SER A 19 2.27 -11.91 -17.58
CA SER A 19 1.51 -12.91 -16.80
C SER A 19 0.92 -12.33 -15.50
N VAL A 20 1.69 -11.53 -14.77
CA VAL A 20 1.21 -10.89 -13.53
C VAL A 20 0.16 -9.83 -13.86
N ASN A 21 0.32 -9.08 -14.96
CA ASN A 21 -0.66 -8.08 -15.40
C ASN A 21 -1.99 -8.73 -15.80
N GLU A 22 -1.96 -9.84 -16.54
CA GLU A 22 -3.16 -10.60 -16.90
C GLU A 22 -3.89 -11.12 -15.66
N GLU A 23 -3.17 -11.67 -14.68
CA GLU A 23 -3.75 -12.14 -13.43
C GLU A 23 -4.38 -10.99 -12.63
N MET A 24 -3.73 -9.82 -12.57
CA MET A 24 -4.28 -8.64 -11.90
C MET A 24 -5.53 -8.11 -12.61
N LEU A 25 -5.52 -8.04 -13.94
CA LEU A 25 -6.68 -7.60 -14.70
C LEU A 25 -7.88 -8.53 -14.49
N LYS A 26 -7.64 -9.84 -14.45
CA LYS A 26 -8.66 -10.84 -14.15
C LYS A 26 -9.28 -10.61 -12.76
N LYS A 27 -8.45 -10.47 -11.72
CA LYS A 27 -8.89 -10.22 -10.33
C LYS A 27 -9.70 -8.92 -10.21
N ILE A 28 -9.27 -7.83 -10.87
CA ILE A 28 -9.99 -6.56 -10.88
C ILE A 28 -11.35 -6.75 -11.54
N THR A 29 -11.41 -7.40 -12.72
CA THR A 29 -12.64 -7.61 -13.47
C THR A 29 -13.64 -8.50 -12.72
N GLU A 30 -13.16 -9.53 -12.02
CA GLU A 30 -13.98 -10.39 -11.17
C GLU A 30 -14.57 -9.63 -9.98
N ASN A 31 -13.75 -8.81 -9.31
CA ASN A 31 -14.20 -7.96 -8.20
C ASN A 31 -15.22 -6.90 -8.63
N GLN A 32 -15.08 -6.33 -9.83
CA GLN A 32 -16.05 -5.38 -10.40
C GLN A 32 -17.42 -6.03 -10.65
N LYS A 33 -17.43 -7.24 -11.20
CA LYS A 33 -18.67 -7.99 -11.42
C LYS A 33 -19.40 -8.34 -10.13
N ALA A 34 -18.66 -8.48 -9.01
CA ALA A 34 -19.21 -8.78 -7.70
C ALA A 34 -19.75 -7.54 -6.96
N LYS A 35 -19.30 -6.33 -7.34
CA LYS A 35 -19.72 -5.06 -6.74
C LYS A 35 -20.50 -4.25 -7.79
N GLU A 36 -21.83 -4.30 -7.74
CA GLU A 36 -22.75 -3.64 -8.69
C GLU A 36 -22.60 -2.10 -8.84
N ASN A 37 -21.69 -1.44 -8.11
CA ASN A 37 -21.64 0.01 -7.98
C ASN A 37 -20.28 0.68 -8.29
N LEU A 38 -19.30 0.00 -8.88
CA LEU A 38 -18.03 0.60 -9.26
C LEU A 38 -17.74 0.36 -10.74
N GLU A 39 -18.34 1.18 -11.60
CA GLU A 39 -17.95 1.23 -13.00
C GLU A 39 -16.60 1.94 -13.15
N ILE A 40 -15.53 1.15 -13.17
CA ILE A 40 -14.23 1.59 -13.68
C ILE A 40 -14.24 1.29 -15.18
N SER A 41 -13.83 2.23 -16.02
CA SER A 41 -13.73 1.98 -17.46
C SER A 41 -12.71 0.86 -17.74
N GLU A 42 -12.86 0.20 -18.89
CA GLU A 42 -11.93 -0.88 -19.29
C GLU A 42 -10.48 -0.38 -19.38
N GLU A 43 -10.27 0.86 -19.82
CA GLU A 43 -8.95 1.48 -19.90
C GLU A 43 -8.38 1.73 -18.50
N GLU A 44 -9.18 2.25 -17.60
CA GLU A 44 -8.76 2.46 -16.20
C GLU A 44 -8.46 1.15 -15.48
N ALA A 45 -9.24 0.09 -15.73
CA ALA A 45 -8.98 -1.24 -15.20
C ALA A 45 -7.63 -1.79 -15.69
N LYS A 46 -7.31 -1.60 -16.97
CA LYS A 46 -6.01 -2.00 -17.55
C LYS A 46 -4.85 -1.23 -16.95
N GLU A 47 -4.96 0.09 -16.78
CA GLU A 47 -3.91 0.90 -16.15
C GLU A 47 -3.73 0.54 -14.67
N THR A 48 -4.83 0.37 -13.93
CA THR A 48 -4.80 -0.08 -12.54
C THR A 48 -4.14 -1.46 -12.42
N ALA A 49 -4.46 -2.40 -13.30
CA ALA A 49 -3.84 -3.72 -13.33
C ALA A 49 -2.32 -3.65 -13.53
N LYS A 50 -1.85 -2.79 -14.44
CA LYS A 50 -0.40 -2.57 -14.66
C LYS A 50 0.28 -2.02 -13.42
N MET A 51 -0.34 -1.05 -12.74
CA MET A 51 0.22 -0.46 -11.52
C MET A 51 0.34 -1.51 -10.41
N ILE A 52 -0.70 -2.33 -10.21
CA ILE A 52 -0.71 -3.39 -9.21
C ILE A 52 0.29 -4.49 -9.56
N ALA A 53 0.37 -4.90 -10.83
CA ALA A 53 1.33 -5.90 -11.29
C ALA A 53 2.78 -5.45 -11.05
N LEU A 54 3.09 -4.18 -11.37
CA LEU A 54 4.41 -3.60 -11.10
C LEU A 54 4.72 -3.59 -9.60
N ALA A 55 3.76 -3.20 -8.76
CA ALA A 55 3.91 -3.20 -7.32
C ALA A 55 4.12 -4.62 -6.77
N ALA A 56 3.36 -5.60 -7.25
CA ALA A 56 3.49 -7.00 -6.85
C ALA A 56 4.91 -7.52 -7.09
N ILE A 57 5.47 -7.27 -8.29
CA ILE A 57 6.80 -7.72 -8.66
C ILE A 57 7.88 -6.98 -7.89
N LYS A 58 7.87 -5.63 -7.90
CA LYS A 58 8.89 -4.82 -7.24
C LYS A 58 8.91 -5.03 -5.73
N TYR A 59 7.75 -5.00 -5.11
CA TYR A 59 7.65 -5.23 -3.67
C TYR A 59 8.05 -6.66 -3.30
N GLY A 60 7.58 -7.64 -4.07
CA GLY A 60 7.91 -9.05 -3.88
C GLY A 60 9.41 -9.31 -3.91
N ASP A 61 10.13 -8.68 -4.85
CA ASP A 61 11.59 -8.76 -4.96
C ASP A 61 12.29 -7.96 -3.85
N LEU A 62 12.00 -6.67 -3.73
CA LEU A 62 12.66 -5.75 -2.81
C LEU A 62 12.39 -6.02 -1.33
N SER A 63 11.34 -6.77 -0.99
CA SER A 63 11.06 -7.19 0.40
C SER A 63 12.01 -8.27 0.91
N ASN A 64 12.80 -8.89 0.02
CA ASN A 64 13.81 -9.87 0.39
C ASN A 64 15.18 -9.21 0.55
N GLN A 65 16.01 -9.77 1.44
CA GLN A 65 17.41 -9.33 1.55
C GLN A 65 18.16 -9.72 0.28
N ALA A 66 18.92 -8.79 -0.31
CA ALA A 66 19.64 -9.01 -1.56
C ALA A 66 20.65 -10.20 -1.52
N SER A 67 21.11 -10.57 -0.32
CA SER A 67 22.03 -11.70 -0.11
C SER A 67 21.33 -13.05 0.09
N LYS A 68 20.00 -13.10 0.12
CA LYS A 68 19.23 -14.32 0.34
C LYS A 68 18.46 -14.74 -0.89
N ASP A 69 18.51 -16.03 -1.18
CA ASP A 69 17.63 -16.65 -2.18
C ASP A 69 16.18 -16.62 -1.69
N TYR A 70 15.24 -16.41 -2.60
CA TYR A 70 13.82 -16.53 -2.34
C TYR A 70 13.11 -17.28 -3.47
N ILE A 71 11.95 -17.83 -3.17
CA ILE A 71 11.10 -18.50 -4.16
C ILE A 71 10.15 -17.46 -4.74
N PHE A 72 10.24 -17.26 -6.06
CA PHE A 72 9.28 -16.44 -6.78
C PHE A 72 7.97 -17.22 -6.93
N ASP A 73 6.90 -16.70 -6.33
CA ASP A 73 5.55 -17.26 -6.32
C ASP A 73 4.55 -16.20 -6.76
N ILE A 74 3.98 -16.35 -7.96
CA ILE A 74 3.05 -15.36 -8.54
C ILE A 74 1.81 -15.23 -7.67
N ASP A 75 1.21 -16.32 -7.21
CA ASP A 75 -0.02 -16.29 -6.43
C ASP A 75 0.18 -15.55 -5.11
N ARG A 76 1.32 -15.79 -4.45
CA ARG A 76 1.70 -15.07 -3.24
C ARG A 76 1.92 -13.59 -3.50
N PHE A 77 2.66 -13.22 -4.56
CA PHE A 77 3.00 -11.83 -4.84
C PHE A 77 1.79 -11.00 -5.29
N THR A 78 0.82 -11.63 -5.93
CA THR A 78 -0.42 -11.01 -6.39
C THR A 78 -1.57 -11.08 -5.38
N SER A 79 -1.32 -11.57 -4.18
CA SER A 79 -2.29 -11.59 -3.10
C SER A 79 -2.56 -10.18 -2.56
N PHE A 80 -3.82 -9.88 -2.27
CA PHE A 80 -4.24 -8.68 -1.55
C PHE A 80 -4.18 -8.83 -0.02
N GLU A 81 -3.65 -9.94 0.45
CA GLU A 81 -3.47 -10.24 1.87
C GLU A 81 -2.01 -10.54 2.18
N GLY A 82 -1.60 -10.25 3.41
CA GLY A 82 -0.24 -10.47 3.88
C GLY A 82 0.75 -9.39 3.42
N ASN A 83 2.03 -9.71 3.48
CA ASN A 83 3.13 -8.77 3.17
C ASN A 83 3.39 -8.73 1.66
N THR A 84 2.57 -7.98 0.91
CA THR A 84 2.57 -7.91 -0.56
C THR A 84 2.40 -6.49 -1.07
N GLY A 85 2.87 -6.22 -2.30
CA GLY A 85 2.66 -4.93 -2.96
C GLY A 85 1.18 -4.56 -3.11
N PRO A 86 0.31 -5.46 -3.61
CA PRO A 86 -1.13 -5.20 -3.71
C PRO A 86 -1.80 -4.86 -2.37
N TYR A 87 -1.38 -5.48 -1.25
CA TYR A 87 -1.88 -5.14 0.08
C TYR A 87 -1.53 -3.70 0.50
N ILE A 88 -0.30 -3.27 0.23
CA ILE A 88 0.14 -1.89 0.50
C ILE A 88 -0.67 -0.90 -0.35
N LEU A 89 -0.84 -1.17 -1.65
CA LEU A 89 -1.63 -0.32 -2.54
C LEU A 89 -3.10 -0.24 -2.08
N TYR A 90 -3.69 -1.36 -1.70
CA TYR A 90 -5.06 -1.41 -1.18
C TYR A 90 -5.22 -0.57 0.09
N THR A 91 -4.22 -0.59 0.97
CA THR A 91 -4.21 0.25 2.18
C THR A 91 -4.19 1.74 1.82
N ILE A 92 -3.33 2.15 0.87
CA ILE A 92 -3.25 3.55 0.40
C ILE A 92 -4.57 3.98 -0.24
N VAL A 93 -5.15 3.17 -1.12
CA VAL A 93 -6.44 3.46 -1.78
C VAL A 93 -7.58 3.57 -0.76
N ARG A 94 -7.57 2.74 0.28
CA ARG A 94 -8.52 2.87 1.40
C ARG A 94 -8.42 4.22 2.09
N ILE A 95 -7.20 4.68 2.39
CA ILE A 95 -6.98 6.01 2.97
C ILE A 95 -7.49 7.10 2.04
N LYS A 96 -7.12 7.05 0.74
CA LYS A 96 -7.62 8.00 -0.27
C LYS A 96 -9.14 8.05 -0.30
N SER A 97 -9.81 6.90 -0.26
CA SER A 97 -11.27 6.81 -0.25
C SER A 97 -11.91 7.49 0.97
N ILE A 98 -11.29 7.35 2.16
CA ILE A 98 -11.78 8.00 3.39
C ILE A 98 -11.62 9.52 3.27
N LEU A 99 -10.45 9.99 2.83
CA LEU A 99 -10.16 11.42 2.65
C LEU A 99 -11.11 12.04 1.62
N ASN A 100 -11.28 11.40 0.46
CA ASN A 100 -12.20 11.85 -0.58
C ASN A 100 -13.64 11.93 -0.09
N LYS A 101 -14.08 10.93 0.69
CA LYS A 101 -15.41 10.93 1.30
C LYS A 101 -15.58 12.10 2.27
N TYR A 102 -14.58 12.36 3.13
CA TYR A 102 -14.60 13.48 4.07
C TYR A 102 -14.74 14.83 3.35
N HIS A 103 -13.93 15.07 2.32
CA HIS A 103 -13.98 16.31 1.53
C HIS A 103 -15.27 16.43 0.72
N SER A 104 -15.80 15.32 0.19
CA SER A 104 -17.08 15.33 -0.54
C SER A 104 -18.29 15.73 0.32
N MET A 105 -18.16 15.62 1.66
CA MET A 105 -19.16 16.11 2.62
C MET A 105 -19.03 17.61 2.89
N GLY A 106 -18.15 18.34 2.20
CA GLY A 106 -17.87 19.75 2.40
C GLY A 106 -17.10 20.05 3.69
N LYS A 107 -16.44 19.04 4.29
CA LYS A 107 -15.61 19.18 5.47
C LYS A 107 -14.18 19.55 5.09
N ASP A 108 -13.52 20.30 5.97
CA ASP A 108 -12.16 20.79 5.81
C ASP A 108 -11.40 20.66 7.14
N GLU A 109 -10.20 20.12 7.07
CA GLU A 109 -9.27 19.99 8.19
C GLU A 109 -8.20 21.07 8.25
N SER A 110 -8.31 22.11 7.43
CA SER A 110 -7.35 23.22 7.38
C SER A 110 -7.13 23.83 8.76
N GLY A 111 -5.85 23.96 9.15
CA GLY A 111 -5.45 24.48 10.46
C GLY A 111 -5.59 23.50 11.62
N ALA A 112 -6.14 22.30 11.40
CA ALA A 112 -6.17 21.28 12.44
C ALA A 112 -4.77 20.67 12.68
N VAL A 113 -4.55 20.22 13.91
CA VAL A 113 -3.33 19.54 14.34
C VAL A 113 -3.67 18.11 14.74
N ILE A 114 -2.67 17.22 14.68
CA ILE A 114 -2.79 15.90 15.24
C ILE A 114 -2.71 16.02 16.76
N GLU A 115 -3.78 15.60 17.45
CA GLU A 115 -3.88 15.67 18.90
C GLU A 115 -3.21 14.45 19.58
N ALA A 116 -3.19 14.44 20.91
CA ALA A 116 -2.77 13.28 21.67
C ALA A 116 -3.73 12.08 21.40
N ALA A 117 -3.16 10.88 21.31
CA ALA A 117 -3.94 9.70 20.97
C ALA A 117 -5.07 9.41 21.96
N HIS A 118 -6.24 9.14 21.45
CA HIS A 118 -7.44 8.77 22.22
C HIS A 118 -7.63 7.25 22.39
N SER A 119 -6.86 6.44 21.64
CA SER A 119 -6.90 4.98 21.69
C SER A 119 -5.50 4.35 21.58
N ALA A 120 -5.41 3.07 21.91
CA ALA A 120 -4.17 2.32 21.78
C ALA A 120 -3.77 2.14 20.30
N SER A 121 -4.72 1.88 19.42
CA SER A 121 -4.47 1.72 17.98
C SER A 121 -4.02 3.04 17.33
N GLU A 122 -4.63 4.17 17.71
CA GLU A 122 -4.19 5.50 17.28
C GLU A 122 -2.74 5.78 17.72
N LYS A 123 -2.45 5.53 19.01
CA LYS A 123 -1.09 5.68 19.54
C LYS A 123 -0.08 4.81 18.79
N ASN A 124 -0.43 3.56 18.49
CA ASN A 124 0.44 2.65 17.75
C ASN A 124 0.72 3.16 16.32
N LEU A 125 -0.29 3.72 15.64
CA LEU A 125 -0.13 4.34 14.33
C LEU A 125 0.82 5.55 14.41
N MET A 126 0.65 6.43 15.40
CA MET A 126 1.53 7.58 15.62
C MET A 126 2.97 7.16 15.91
N LEU A 127 3.16 6.11 16.72
CA LEU A 127 4.49 5.56 17.01
C LEU A 127 5.14 4.96 15.75
N ALA A 128 4.39 4.23 14.93
CA ALA A 128 4.89 3.72 13.66
C ALA A 128 5.36 4.87 12.74
N LEU A 129 4.57 5.93 12.62
CA LEU A 129 4.94 7.12 11.84
C LEU A 129 6.20 7.81 12.38
N SER A 130 6.37 7.91 13.69
CA SER A 130 7.57 8.53 14.30
C SER A 130 8.86 7.78 14.00
N GLY A 131 8.79 6.50 13.65
CA GLY A 131 9.93 5.67 13.27
C GLY A 131 10.46 5.92 11.85
N PHE A 132 9.78 6.72 11.02
CA PHE A 132 10.11 6.92 9.60
C PHE A 132 11.55 7.40 9.38
N GLY A 133 12.00 8.43 10.10
CA GLY A 133 13.35 9.00 9.93
C GLY A 133 14.45 7.97 10.23
N ALA A 134 14.38 7.30 11.37
CA ALA A 134 15.35 6.29 11.75
C ALA A 134 15.37 5.09 10.79
N MET A 135 14.21 4.68 10.29
CA MET A 135 14.11 3.62 9.29
C MET A 135 14.79 4.03 7.98
N MET A 136 14.57 5.27 7.52
CA MET A 136 15.17 5.78 6.29
C MET A 136 16.70 5.85 6.37
N GLU A 137 17.24 6.36 7.48
CA GLU A 137 18.68 6.38 7.73
C GLU A 137 19.25 4.96 7.67
N ASN A 138 18.67 4.02 8.40
CA ASN A 138 19.09 2.62 8.39
C ASN A 138 19.01 1.96 7.00
N ALA A 139 17.94 2.22 6.25
CA ALA A 139 17.77 1.64 4.93
C ALA A 139 18.81 2.20 3.94
N TYR A 140 19.14 3.49 4.06
CA TYR A 140 20.17 4.16 3.26
C TYR A 140 21.57 3.65 3.58
N GLU A 141 21.97 3.66 4.86
CA GLU A 141 23.31 3.24 5.30
C GLU A 141 23.62 1.79 4.93
N GLU A 142 22.63 0.90 5.03
CA GLU A 142 22.79 -0.51 4.71
C GLU A 142 22.48 -0.85 3.25
N THR A 143 22.04 0.11 2.43
CA THR A 143 21.55 -0.13 1.06
C THR A 143 20.51 -1.25 1.04
N ALA A 144 19.52 -1.16 1.94
CA ALA A 144 18.62 -2.25 2.32
C ALA A 144 17.13 -1.92 2.06
N PRO A 145 16.65 -1.97 0.81
CA PRO A 145 15.26 -1.64 0.47
C PRO A 145 14.23 -2.53 1.20
N HIS A 146 14.58 -3.74 1.61
CA HIS A 146 13.72 -4.61 2.39
C HIS A 146 13.32 -4.02 3.75
N LYS A 147 14.10 -3.10 4.32
CA LYS A 147 13.73 -2.36 5.54
C LYS A 147 12.59 -1.39 5.29
N ILE A 148 12.57 -0.73 4.12
CA ILE A 148 11.44 0.10 3.71
C ILE A 148 10.19 -0.76 3.55
N CYS A 149 10.30 -1.92 2.89
CA CYS A 149 9.17 -2.85 2.74
C CYS A 149 8.63 -3.33 4.09
N SER A 150 9.50 -3.72 5.03
CA SER A 150 9.08 -4.13 6.37
C SER A 150 8.36 -3.00 7.11
N TYR A 151 8.91 -1.80 7.05
CA TYR A 151 8.31 -0.62 7.69
C TYR A 151 6.93 -0.28 7.16
N ILE A 152 6.75 -0.22 5.82
CA ILE A 152 5.44 0.12 5.26
C ILE A 152 4.39 -0.97 5.51
N TYR A 153 4.80 -2.22 5.63
CA TYR A 153 3.91 -3.31 6.04
C TYR A 153 3.44 -3.14 7.50
N GLU A 154 4.35 -2.81 8.41
CA GLU A 154 4.01 -2.52 9.81
C GLU A 154 3.11 -1.28 9.93
N LEU A 155 3.44 -0.21 9.19
CA LEU A 155 2.63 1.00 9.13
C LEU A 155 1.22 0.73 8.58
N ALA A 156 1.11 -0.06 7.51
CA ALA A 156 -0.17 -0.47 6.93
C ALA A 156 -1.02 -1.28 7.92
N ASN A 157 -0.40 -2.18 8.69
CA ASN A 157 -1.08 -2.95 9.73
C ASN A 157 -1.54 -2.04 10.88
N ALA A 158 -0.70 -1.10 11.33
CA ALA A 158 -1.06 -0.13 12.36
C ALA A 158 -2.26 0.74 11.92
N PHE A 159 -2.25 1.22 10.67
CA PHE A 159 -3.39 1.94 10.11
C PHE A 159 -4.65 1.06 10.05
N ASN A 160 -4.54 -0.17 9.57
CA ASN A 160 -5.71 -1.05 9.48
C ASN A 160 -6.32 -1.35 10.87
N SER A 161 -5.51 -1.54 11.91
CA SER A 161 -6.00 -1.68 13.29
C SER A 161 -6.74 -0.41 13.74
N PHE A 162 -6.15 0.77 13.54
CA PHE A 162 -6.80 2.04 13.85
C PHE A 162 -8.12 2.20 13.09
N TYR A 163 -8.15 1.92 11.79
CA TYR A 163 -9.35 2.01 10.96
C TYR A 163 -10.48 1.08 11.42
N HIS A 164 -10.16 -0.14 11.85
CA HIS A 164 -11.17 -1.10 12.33
C HIS A 164 -11.73 -0.75 13.69
N GLU A 165 -10.93 -0.15 14.56
CA GLU A 165 -11.33 0.18 15.94
C GLU A 165 -11.97 1.57 16.06
N THR A 166 -11.76 2.46 15.06
CA THR A 166 -12.15 3.86 15.15
C THR A 166 -13.21 4.22 14.12
N LYS A 167 -14.30 4.83 14.59
CA LYS A 167 -15.37 5.34 13.73
C LYS A 167 -15.04 6.72 13.15
N ILE A 168 -13.99 6.80 12.34
CA ILE A 168 -13.42 8.06 11.82
C ILE A 168 -14.48 8.98 11.20
N MET A 169 -15.34 8.45 10.32
CA MET A 169 -16.32 9.26 9.58
C MET A 169 -17.54 9.64 10.40
N SER A 170 -17.83 8.94 11.49
CA SER A 170 -18.94 9.20 12.40
C SER A 170 -18.50 9.67 13.79
N GLU A 171 -17.27 10.14 13.92
CA GLU A 171 -16.81 10.84 15.13
C GLU A 171 -17.62 12.13 15.30
N GLU A 172 -18.22 12.30 16.48
CA GLU A 172 -19.10 13.44 16.79
C GLU A 172 -18.31 14.70 17.17
N ASN A 173 -17.14 14.52 17.75
CA ASN A 173 -16.25 15.62 18.08
C ASN A 173 -15.48 16.04 16.82
N GLU A 174 -15.82 17.21 16.29
CA GLU A 174 -15.23 17.74 15.06
C GLU A 174 -13.70 17.91 15.16
N GLN A 175 -13.18 18.31 16.31
CA GLN A 175 -11.75 18.49 16.54
C GLN A 175 -11.01 17.16 16.48
N ILE A 176 -11.55 16.13 17.14
CA ILE A 176 -10.99 14.77 17.11
C ILE A 176 -11.08 14.19 15.70
N GLN A 177 -12.21 14.39 15.00
CA GLN A 177 -12.36 13.94 13.61
C GLN A 177 -11.31 14.57 12.70
N LYS A 178 -11.08 15.88 12.80
CA LYS A 178 -10.05 16.59 12.03
C LYS A 178 -8.63 16.07 12.35
N SER A 179 -8.35 15.77 13.62
CA SER A 179 -7.09 15.13 14.04
C SER A 179 -6.90 13.78 13.34
N TYR A 180 -7.94 12.95 13.30
CA TYR A 180 -7.89 11.66 12.58
C TYR A 180 -7.60 11.86 11.08
N ILE A 181 -8.27 12.81 10.43
CA ILE A 181 -8.04 13.11 9.01
C ILE A 181 -6.60 13.55 8.76
N ARG A 182 -6.05 14.43 9.60
CA ARG A 182 -4.63 14.84 9.51
C ARG A 182 -3.67 13.65 9.72
N LEU A 183 -3.99 12.75 10.63
CA LEU A 183 -3.22 11.52 10.85
C LEU A 183 -3.26 10.61 9.61
N LEU A 184 -4.41 10.49 8.94
CA LEU A 184 -4.55 9.74 7.70
C LEU A 184 -3.76 10.37 6.53
N GLU A 185 -3.79 11.69 6.40
CA GLU A 185 -3.00 12.40 5.38
C GLU A 185 -1.49 12.15 5.57
N LEU A 186 -1.02 12.25 6.81
CA LEU A 186 0.38 11.95 7.13
C LEU A 186 0.72 10.50 6.82
N THR A 187 -0.15 9.56 7.20
CA THR A 187 0.04 8.12 6.93
C THR A 187 0.12 7.86 5.42
N LYS A 188 -0.80 8.46 4.64
CA LYS A 188 -0.78 8.37 3.18
C LYS A 188 0.52 8.91 2.60
N SER A 189 0.93 10.10 3.02
CA SER A 189 2.15 10.76 2.54
C SER A 189 3.39 9.90 2.78
N VAL A 190 3.52 9.31 3.97
CA VAL A 190 4.65 8.43 4.30
C VAL A 190 4.63 7.15 3.46
N LEU A 191 3.47 6.51 3.32
CA LEU A 191 3.34 5.31 2.48
C LEU A 191 3.67 5.60 1.01
N GLU A 192 3.11 6.70 0.45
CA GLU A 192 3.36 7.11 -0.94
C GLU A 192 4.84 7.47 -1.18
N THR A 193 5.48 8.14 -0.23
CA THR A 193 6.93 8.41 -0.28
C THR A 193 7.73 7.11 -0.33
N CYS A 194 7.42 6.15 0.52
CA CYS A 194 8.11 4.88 0.55
C CYS A 194 7.94 4.07 -0.75
N ILE A 195 6.71 3.98 -1.29
CA ILE A 195 6.49 3.24 -2.53
C ILE A 195 7.11 3.93 -3.76
N ASP A 196 7.19 5.27 -3.76
CA ASP A 196 7.90 6.02 -4.81
C ASP A 196 9.40 5.71 -4.80
N LEU A 197 10.03 5.63 -3.62
CA LEU A 197 11.41 5.17 -3.45
C LEU A 197 11.62 3.73 -3.93
N LEU A 198 10.63 2.85 -3.75
CA LEU A 198 10.64 1.49 -4.29
C LEU A 198 10.30 1.43 -5.79
N GLY A 199 9.93 2.56 -6.39
CA GLY A 199 9.74 2.75 -7.82
C GLY A 199 8.39 2.26 -8.36
N PHE A 200 7.32 2.37 -7.57
CA PHE A 200 5.94 2.14 -8.01
C PHE A 200 4.97 3.15 -7.37
N LYS A 201 3.74 3.20 -7.84
CA LYS A 201 2.73 4.17 -7.40
C LYS A 201 1.41 3.50 -7.08
N ALA A 202 0.60 4.15 -6.25
CA ALA A 202 -0.75 3.71 -5.96
C ALA A 202 -1.77 4.32 -6.94
N PRO A 203 -2.74 3.53 -7.42
CA PRO A 203 -3.88 4.05 -8.19
C PRO A 203 -4.78 4.92 -7.30
N GLU A 204 -5.69 5.67 -7.92
CA GLU A 204 -6.66 6.48 -7.18
C GLU A 204 -7.79 5.62 -6.60
N ARG A 205 -8.14 4.54 -7.28
CA ARG A 205 -9.16 3.56 -6.86
C ARG A 205 -8.82 2.15 -7.35
N MET A 206 -9.42 1.18 -6.70
CA MET A 206 -9.03 -0.20 -6.89
C MET A 206 -10.20 -1.14 -6.55
#